data_6a1aa7765f7cf250cb52ab485c994abc
#
_entry.id   6a1aa7765f7cf250cb52ab485c994abc
#
_cell.length_a   1.000
_cell.length_b   1.000
_cell.length_c   1.000
_cell.angle_alpha   90.00
_cell.angle_beta   90.00
_cell.angle_gamma   90.00
#
_symmetry.space_group_name_H-M   'P 1'
#
loop_
_entity.id
_entity.type
_entity.pdbx_description
1 polymer ?
#
loop_
_entity_poly.entity_id
_entity_poly.type
_entity_poly.pdbx_seq_one_letter_code
_entity_poly.pdbx_strand_id
1 'polypeptide(L)'
;MEAFLNLGNIGQDDRDHYSGGYMGLNDYNIESKIILSRFYNRVKKKARGSRCLLCGKKTDGFCKSHSVPQFSLKYIAESGMVFHPSIFMDIESLDVEKGVMNSGIFQRICRECDGRFFQDYENERNLQKHLTDKILAEICIKNVLYTLDEKIEEKAF
;
A
#
# COMPACT_ATOMS: atom_id res chain seq x y z
N MET A 1 -10.47 -36.39 -28.64
CA MET A 1 -9.34 -37.26 -28.26
C MET A 1 -8.92 -36.80 -26.88
N GLU A 2 -9.49 -37.51 -25.89
CA GLU A 2 -9.42 -37.20 -24.44
C GLU A 2 -8.08 -37.64 -23.88
N ALA A 3 -7.48 -36.81 -23.01
CA ALA A 3 -6.46 -37.24 -22.08
C ALA A 3 -6.79 -36.65 -20.71
N PHE A 4 -7.65 -37.34 -19.98
CA PHE A 4 -7.84 -37.13 -18.54
C PHE A 4 -6.63 -37.67 -17.77
N LEU A 5 -5.89 -36.78 -17.17
CA LEU A 5 -4.84 -37.16 -16.22
C LEU A 5 -5.47 -37.54 -14.88
N ASN A 6 -5.30 -38.81 -14.58
CA ASN A 6 -5.65 -39.54 -13.39
C ASN A 6 -4.80 -39.02 -12.21
N LEU A 7 -5.35 -38.23 -11.31
CA LEU A 7 -4.72 -37.89 -10.04
C LEU A 7 -4.93 -39.03 -9.06
N GLY A 8 -3.94 -39.92 -9.03
CA GLY A 8 -3.86 -41.03 -8.10
C GLY A 8 -3.83 -40.55 -6.64
N ASN A 9 -4.54 -41.27 -5.79
CA ASN A 9 -4.56 -41.20 -4.35
C ASN A 9 -3.14 -41.11 -3.77
N ILE A 10 -2.79 -39.97 -3.21
CA ILE A 10 -1.64 -39.83 -2.31
C ILE A 10 -2.14 -40.22 -0.92
N GLY A 11 -1.57 -41.32 -0.43
CA GLY A 11 -1.93 -41.93 0.84
C GLY A 11 -1.78 -40.99 2.05
N GLN A 12 -2.58 -41.30 3.02
CA GLN A 12 -2.80 -40.59 4.28
C GLN A 12 -1.68 -40.78 5.30
N ASP A 13 -0.51 -41.33 4.91
CA ASP A 13 0.49 -41.87 5.85
C ASP A 13 1.76 -41.02 6.00
N ASP A 14 1.90 -39.88 5.30
CA ASP A 14 3.10 -39.05 5.40
C ASP A 14 2.93 -37.77 6.23
N ARG A 15 1.89 -37.68 7.09
CA ARG A 15 1.62 -36.48 7.88
C ARG A 15 2.28 -36.43 9.24
N ASP A 16 2.96 -37.48 9.68
CA ASP A 16 3.44 -37.61 11.06
C ASP A 16 4.95 -37.42 11.25
N HIS A 17 5.71 -36.97 10.23
CA HIS A 17 7.16 -36.83 10.37
C HIS A 17 7.72 -35.42 10.10
N TYR A 18 6.88 -34.37 10.04
CA TYR A 18 7.35 -32.98 10.07
C TYR A 18 6.91 -32.28 11.36
N SER A 19 7.32 -32.85 12.51
CA SER A 19 7.38 -32.12 13.77
C SER A 19 8.71 -31.37 13.91
N GLY A 20 9.25 -30.87 12.83
CA GLY A 20 10.21 -29.79 12.83
C GLY A 20 9.42 -28.54 13.20
N GLY A 21 9.57 -28.07 14.45
CA GLY A 21 8.89 -26.89 14.96
C GLY A 21 9.04 -25.74 13.98
N TYR A 22 7.97 -25.40 13.29
CA TYR A 22 7.78 -24.04 12.84
C TYR A 22 7.81 -23.22 14.13
N MET A 23 8.98 -22.65 14.43
CA MET A 23 9.05 -21.50 15.32
C MET A 23 8.01 -20.54 14.76
N GLY A 24 6.89 -20.41 15.48
CA GLY A 24 5.84 -19.52 15.08
C GLY A 24 6.47 -18.15 14.89
N LEU A 25 6.32 -17.59 13.69
CA LEU A 25 6.78 -16.26 13.32
C LEU A 25 6.15 -15.16 14.22
N ASN A 26 5.32 -15.53 15.17
CA ASN A 26 4.72 -14.68 16.19
C ASN A 26 5.68 -14.17 17.28
N ASP A 27 6.89 -14.70 17.36
CA ASP A 27 7.90 -14.29 18.34
C ASP A 27 8.96 -13.31 17.80
N TYR A 28 8.64 -12.55 16.74
CA TYR A 28 9.42 -11.36 16.50
C TYR A 28 9.24 -10.41 17.69
N ASN A 29 10.22 -10.43 18.55
CA ASN A 29 10.34 -9.56 19.70
C ASN A 29 9.99 -8.12 19.28
N ILE A 30 9.30 -7.39 20.12
CA ILE A 30 8.97 -5.97 19.96
C ILE A 30 10.19 -5.16 19.48
N GLU A 31 11.39 -5.53 19.93
CA GLU A 31 12.64 -4.92 19.48
C GLU A 31 12.90 -5.08 17.99
N SER A 32 12.65 -6.26 17.42
CA SER A 32 12.80 -6.50 15.99
C SER A 32 11.82 -5.65 15.15
N LYS A 33 10.58 -5.53 15.61
CA LYS A 33 9.56 -4.65 14.99
C LYS A 33 9.99 -3.18 15.03
N ILE A 34 10.55 -2.73 16.15
CA ILE A 34 11.06 -1.36 16.31
C ILE A 34 12.25 -1.13 15.36
N ILE A 35 13.18 -2.07 15.25
CA ILE A 35 14.35 -1.96 14.37
C ILE A 35 13.90 -1.88 12.91
N LEU A 36 13.02 -2.77 12.46
CA LEU A 36 12.48 -2.78 11.11
C LEU A 36 11.72 -1.49 10.79
N SER A 37 10.89 -1.01 11.71
CA SER A 37 10.17 0.24 11.54
C SER A 37 11.12 1.44 11.42
N ARG A 38 12.16 1.51 12.23
CA ARG A 38 13.20 2.55 12.15
C ARG A 38 13.98 2.47 10.83
N PHE A 39 14.31 1.27 10.39
CA PHE A 39 14.99 1.05 9.11
C PHE A 39 14.10 1.52 7.95
N TYR A 40 12.84 1.07 7.90
CA TYR A 40 11.89 1.47 6.88
C TYR A 40 11.66 2.99 6.83
N ASN A 41 11.51 3.63 7.99
CA ASN A 41 11.38 5.09 8.05
C ASN A 41 12.65 5.81 7.54
N ARG A 42 13.84 5.23 7.73
CA ARG A 42 15.09 5.76 7.20
C ARG A 42 15.15 5.64 5.66
N VAL A 43 14.72 4.50 5.11
CA VAL A 43 14.60 4.30 3.67
C VAL A 43 13.64 5.31 3.06
N LYS A 44 12.45 5.46 3.63
CA LYS A 44 11.47 6.46 3.19
C LYS A 44 12.03 7.88 3.21
N LYS A 45 12.75 8.23 4.27
CA LYS A 45 13.40 9.55 4.36
C LYS A 45 14.46 9.73 3.28
N LYS A 46 15.27 8.72 3.00
CA LYS A 46 16.28 8.74 1.93
C LYS A 46 15.65 8.82 0.54
N ALA A 47 14.56 8.11 0.32
CA ALA A 47 13.80 8.08 -0.94
C ALA A 47 13.06 9.39 -1.22
N ARG A 48 12.80 10.21 -0.18
CA ARG A 48 12.04 11.45 -0.30
C ARG A 48 12.81 12.48 -1.13
N GLY A 49 12.24 12.90 -2.26
CA GLY A 49 12.78 13.98 -3.08
C GLY A 49 12.62 15.35 -2.44
N SER A 50 13.10 16.40 -3.13
CA SER A 50 12.97 17.79 -2.70
C SER A 50 12.06 18.64 -3.58
N ARG A 51 11.46 18.04 -4.62
CA ARG A 51 10.61 18.72 -5.60
C ARG A 51 9.29 17.99 -5.79
N CYS A 52 8.23 18.79 -5.91
CA CYS A 52 6.90 18.27 -6.26
C CYS A 52 6.93 17.66 -7.67
N LEU A 53 6.43 16.43 -7.82
CA LEU A 53 6.41 15.73 -9.12
C LEU A 53 5.47 16.39 -10.13
N LEU A 54 4.44 17.11 -9.69
CA LEU A 54 3.48 17.75 -10.60
C LEU A 54 3.92 19.15 -11.05
N CYS A 55 4.42 20.00 -10.15
CA CYS A 55 4.78 21.37 -10.51
C CYS A 55 6.30 21.63 -10.59
N GLY A 56 7.13 20.66 -10.19
CA GLY A 56 8.60 20.80 -10.18
C GLY A 56 9.16 21.75 -9.12
N LYS A 57 8.31 22.49 -8.40
CA LYS A 57 8.74 23.44 -7.37
C LYS A 57 9.43 22.70 -6.21
N LYS A 58 10.48 23.29 -5.67
CA LYS A 58 11.10 22.84 -4.44
C LYS A 58 10.08 22.99 -3.28
N THR A 59 10.02 22.00 -2.41
CA THR A 59 9.15 22.02 -1.25
C THR A 59 9.87 21.45 -0.04
N ASP A 60 9.61 22.04 1.12
CA ASP A 60 10.15 21.58 2.41
C ASP A 60 9.31 20.40 2.99
N GLY A 61 8.14 20.16 2.41
CA GLY A 61 7.27 19.04 2.80
C GLY A 61 6.26 18.70 1.72
N PHE A 62 6.00 17.39 1.59
CA PHE A 62 4.94 16.87 0.74
C PHE A 62 3.68 16.64 1.57
N CYS A 63 2.50 16.78 0.93
CA CYS A 63 1.27 16.37 1.59
C CYS A 63 1.19 14.83 1.68
N LYS A 64 0.39 14.36 2.62
CA LYS A 64 -0.03 12.96 2.68
C LYS A 64 -1.22 12.81 1.75
N SER A 65 -0.95 12.56 0.48
CA SER A 65 -1.98 12.36 -0.53
C SER A 65 -2.42 10.91 -0.54
N HIS A 66 -3.73 10.65 -0.62
CA HIS A 66 -4.27 9.29 -0.71
C HIS A 66 -4.49 8.91 -2.17
N SER A 67 -4.06 7.71 -2.57
CA SER A 67 -4.37 7.15 -3.91
C SER A 67 -5.86 6.88 -4.07
N VAL A 68 -6.50 6.41 -3.00
CA VAL A 68 -7.96 6.25 -2.90
C VAL A 68 -8.48 7.27 -1.88
N PRO A 69 -9.54 8.04 -2.18
CA PRO A 69 -10.09 9.02 -1.27
C PRO A 69 -10.44 8.40 0.08
N GLN A 70 -10.17 9.16 1.15
CA GLN A 70 -10.34 8.67 2.52
C GLN A 70 -11.78 8.26 2.84
N PHE A 71 -12.78 8.96 2.27
CA PHE A 71 -14.18 8.58 2.42
C PHE A 71 -14.47 7.20 1.80
N SER A 72 -13.88 6.88 0.62
CA SER A 72 -14.03 5.57 -0.01
C SER A 72 -13.41 4.46 0.84
N LEU A 73 -12.24 4.71 1.44
CA LEU A 73 -11.60 3.77 2.35
C LEU A 73 -12.45 3.48 3.60
N LYS A 74 -13.21 4.49 4.08
CA LYS A 74 -14.12 4.31 5.22
C LYS A 74 -15.27 3.34 4.94
N TYR A 75 -15.73 3.25 3.68
CA TYR A 75 -16.80 2.31 3.30
C TYR A 75 -16.35 0.85 3.31
N ILE A 76 -15.06 0.60 3.06
CA ILE A 76 -14.49 -0.76 3.01
C ILE A 76 -13.74 -1.14 4.29
N ALA A 77 -13.56 -0.18 5.19
CA ALA A 77 -12.83 -0.41 6.44
C ALA A 77 -13.63 -1.26 7.42
N GLU A 78 -13.00 -2.28 7.98
CA GLU A 78 -13.52 -3.04 9.11
C GLU A 78 -12.87 -2.51 10.40
N SER A 79 -13.67 -2.09 11.36
CA SER A 79 -13.20 -1.47 12.62
C SER A 79 -12.21 -0.31 12.41
N GLY A 80 -12.38 0.45 11.30
CA GLY A 80 -11.48 1.57 10.94
C GLY A 80 -10.14 1.17 10.33
N MET A 81 -9.95 -0.12 10.07
CA MET A 81 -8.74 -0.68 9.46
C MET A 81 -9.04 -1.14 8.03
N VAL A 82 -8.05 -1.05 7.16
CA VAL A 82 -8.07 -1.59 5.81
C VAL A 82 -6.85 -2.45 5.58
N PHE A 83 -7.04 -3.55 4.85
CA PHE A 83 -5.93 -4.38 4.42
C PHE A 83 -5.09 -3.61 3.40
N HIS A 84 -3.78 -3.57 3.65
CA HIS A 84 -2.83 -2.86 2.79
C HIS A 84 -1.78 -3.84 2.28
N PRO A 85 -1.87 -4.29 1.02
CA PRO A 85 -0.83 -5.10 0.44
C PRO A 85 0.47 -4.28 0.38
N SER A 86 1.54 -4.84 0.88
CA SER A 86 2.87 -4.23 0.88
C SER A 86 3.82 -5.17 0.14
N ILE A 87 4.86 -4.61 -0.50
CA ILE A 87 5.97 -5.41 -1.04
C ILE A 87 6.67 -6.25 0.04
N PHE A 88 6.43 -5.91 1.30
CA PHE A 88 6.92 -6.63 2.47
C PHE A 88 5.89 -7.59 3.07
N MET A 89 4.87 -8.00 2.31
CA MET A 89 3.83 -8.95 2.80
C MET A 89 4.41 -10.26 3.30
N ASP A 90 5.58 -10.67 2.78
CA ASP A 90 6.28 -11.88 3.23
C ASP A 90 6.96 -11.70 4.60
N ILE A 91 6.97 -10.48 5.14
CA ILE A 91 7.48 -10.19 6.48
C ILE A 91 6.29 -10.09 7.44
N GLU A 92 5.92 -11.21 8.06
CA GLU A 92 4.79 -11.31 9.00
C GLU A 92 4.86 -10.33 10.19
N SER A 93 6.03 -9.74 10.42
CA SER A 93 6.24 -8.74 11.48
C SER A 93 5.73 -7.34 11.15
N LEU A 94 5.32 -7.08 9.90
CA LEU A 94 4.78 -5.79 9.51
C LEU A 94 3.25 -5.84 9.48
N ASP A 95 2.64 -4.89 10.18
CA ASP A 95 1.19 -4.76 10.19
C ASP A 95 0.67 -4.53 8.77
N VAL A 96 -0.02 -5.53 8.22
CA VAL A 96 -0.71 -5.45 6.92
C VAL A 96 -2.01 -4.66 7.02
N GLU A 97 -2.53 -4.51 8.23
CA GLU A 97 -3.69 -3.67 8.50
C GLU A 97 -3.23 -2.25 8.86
N LYS A 98 -3.81 -1.28 8.17
CA LYS A 98 -3.55 0.15 8.44
C LYS A 98 -4.86 0.86 8.66
N GLY A 99 -4.87 1.77 9.63
CA GLY A 99 -5.99 2.70 9.78
C GLY A 99 -6.19 3.51 8.49
N VAL A 100 -7.45 3.81 8.19
CA VAL A 100 -7.88 4.56 6.99
C VAL A 100 -7.02 5.81 6.74
N MET A 101 -6.63 6.52 7.81
CA MET A 101 -5.79 7.73 7.73
C MET A 101 -4.38 7.50 7.17
N ASN A 102 -3.88 6.26 7.23
CA ASN A 102 -2.51 5.91 6.85
C ASN A 102 -2.44 4.90 5.70
N SER A 103 -3.57 4.49 5.15
CA SER A 103 -3.64 3.54 4.05
C SER A 103 -3.59 4.26 2.70
N GLY A 104 -2.85 3.70 1.75
CA GLY A 104 -2.77 4.23 0.39
C GLY A 104 -2.15 5.62 0.27
N ILE A 105 -1.29 6.01 1.23
CA ILE A 105 -0.65 7.34 1.25
C ILE A 105 0.62 7.32 0.40
N PHE A 106 0.82 8.40 -0.36
CA PHE A 106 2.11 8.75 -0.96
C PHE A 106 2.49 10.20 -0.64
N GLN A 107 3.80 10.52 -0.72
CA GLN A 107 4.34 11.83 -0.36
C GLN A 107 5.30 12.35 -1.43
N ARG A 108 4.77 12.69 -2.63
CA ARG A 108 5.55 13.17 -3.79
C ARG A 108 5.06 14.48 -4.37
N ILE A 109 3.95 15.00 -3.87
CA ILE A 109 3.35 16.24 -4.37
C ILE A 109 3.12 17.24 -3.25
N CYS A 110 3.15 18.53 -3.59
CA CYS A 110 2.87 19.58 -2.63
C CYS A 110 1.35 19.72 -2.42
N ARG A 111 0.96 20.30 -1.29
CA ARG A 111 -0.45 20.52 -0.92
C ARG A 111 -1.24 21.32 -1.96
N GLU A 112 -0.60 22.32 -2.57
CA GLU A 112 -1.23 23.15 -3.61
C GLU A 112 -1.62 22.30 -4.82
N CYS A 113 -0.72 21.42 -5.28
CA CYS A 113 -1.00 20.53 -6.40
C CYS A 113 -2.05 19.49 -6.04
N ASP A 114 -1.99 18.89 -4.86
CA ASP A 114 -2.98 17.93 -4.41
C ASP A 114 -4.38 18.52 -4.41
N GLY A 115 -4.58 19.65 -3.73
CA GLY A 115 -5.89 20.30 -3.65
C GLY A 115 -6.40 20.89 -4.96
N ARG A 116 -5.51 21.23 -5.92
CA ARG A 116 -5.92 21.81 -7.20
C ARG A 116 -6.25 20.75 -8.26
N PHE A 117 -5.47 19.69 -8.32
CA PHE A 117 -5.58 18.71 -9.42
C PHE A 117 -6.52 17.56 -9.11
N PHE A 118 -6.86 17.29 -7.85
CA PHE A 118 -7.63 16.10 -7.46
C PHE A 118 -8.92 16.41 -6.69
N GLN A 119 -9.35 17.67 -6.71
CA GLN A 119 -10.53 18.11 -5.97
C GLN A 119 -11.85 17.42 -6.42
N ASP A 120 -11.95 17.05 -7.70
CA ASP A 120 -13.17 16.41 -8.21
C ASP A 120 -13.22 14.95 -7.79
N TYR A 121 -12.09 14.24 -7.83
CA TYR A 121 -11.98 12.87 -7.34
C TYR A 121 -12.14 12.77 -5.82
N GLU A 122 -11.68 13.76 -5.07
CA GLU A 122 -11.79 13.80 -3.61
C GLU A 122 -13.16 14.25 -3.11
N ASN A 123 -14.07 14.59 -4.02
CA ASN A 123 -15.43 14.97 -3.68
C ASN A 123 -16.37 13.76 -3.80
N GLU A 124 -16.86 13.26 -2.66
CA GLU A 124 -17.74 12.10 -2.57
C GLU A 124 -18.96 12.21 -3.50
N ARG A 125 -19.58 13.40 -3.58
CA ARG A 125 -20.76 13.63 -4.42
C ARG A 125 -20.49 13.42 -5.90
N ASN A 126 -19.26 13.60 -6.35
CA ASN A 126 -18.90 13.39 -7.75
C ASN A 126 -18.76 11.91 -8.09
N LEU A 127 -18.29 11.08 -7.14
CA LEU A 127 -18.14 9.63 -7.34
C LEU A 127 -19.48 8.88 -7.26
N GLN A 128 -20.53 9.51 -6.73
CA GLN A 128 -21.91 8.97 -6.73
C GLN A 128 -22.65 9.19 -8.05
N LYS A 129 -22.05 9.93 -8.98
CA LYS A 129 -22.60 10.25 -10.29
C LYS A 129 -21.84 9.51 -11.39
N HIS A 130 -22.26 9.74 -12.63
CA HIS A 130 -21.47 9.29 -13.77
C HIS A 130 -20.08 9.95 -13.77
N LEU A 131 -19.04 9.12 -13.81
CA LEU A 131 -17.66 9.58 -13.79
C LEU A 131 -17.35 10.34 -15.10
N THR A 132 -16.78 11.52 -14.95
CA THR A 132 -16.28 12.31 -16.07
C THR A 132 -14.86 11.88 -16.45
N ASP A 133 -14.43 12.15 -17.69
CA ASP A 133 -13.06 11.88 -18.15
C ASP A 133 -12.03 12.55 -17.25
N LYS A 134 -12.35 13.74 -16.70
CA LYS A 134 -11.50 14.43 -15.75
C LYS A 134 -11.29 13.61 -14.47
N ILE A 135 -12.36 13.11 -13.86
CA ILE A 135 -12.25 12.28 -12.64
C ILE A 135 -11.48 11.00 -12.93
N LEU A 136 -11.73 10.36 -14.08
CA LEU A 136 -10.97 9.17 -14.49
C LEU A 136 -9.47 9.48 -14.64
N ALA A 137 -9.12 10.62 -15.23
CA ALA A 137 -7.73 11.07 -15.32
C ALA A 137 -7.11 11.33 -13.94
N GLU A 138 -7.86 11.98 -13.03
CA GLU A 138 -7.40 12.22 -11.65
C GLU A 138 -7.13 10.90 -10.90
N ILE A 139 -8.00 9.89 -11.04
CA ILE A 139 -7.82 8.53 -10.51
C ILE A 139 -6.53 7.91 -11.07
N CYS A 140 -6.36 7.92 -12.39
CA CYS A 140 -5.20 7.34 -13.04
C CYS A 140 -3.89 8.00 -12.57
N ILE A 141 -3.87 9.33 -12.50
CA ILE A 141 -2.68 10.08 -12.07
C ILE A 141 -2.33 9.75 -10.61
N LYS A 142 -3.31 9.72 -9.70
CA LYS A 142 -3.06 9.35 -8.28
C LYS A 142 -2.51 7.94 -8.14
N ASN A 143 -3.05 6.98 -8.90
CA ASN A 143 -2.56 5.60 -8.87
C ASN A 143 -1.13 5.50 -9.42
N VAL A 144 -0.81 6.22 -10.50
CA VAL A 144 0.56 6.27 -11.04
C VAL A 144 1.52 6.89 -10.03
N LEU A 145 1.14 8.00 -9.38
CA LEU A 145 1.96 8.65 -8.35
C LEU A 145 2.20 7.73 -7.14
N TYR A 146 1.19 6.99 -6.72
CA TYR A 146 1.30 6.01 -5.65
C TYR A 146 2.27 4.87 -6.02
N THR A 147 2.08 4.25 -7.18
CA THR A 147 2.97 3.19 -7.68
C THR A 147 4.40 3.69 -7.86
N LEU A 148 4.57 4.92 -8.35
CA LEU A 148 5.89 5.54 -8.49
C LEU A 148 6.56 5.76 -7.13
N ASP A 149 5.80 6.18 -6.11
CA ASP A 149 6.30 6.33 -4.74
C ASP A 149 6.82 5.00 -4.19
N GLU A 150 6.05 3.92 -4.34
CA GLU A 150 6.46 2.56 -3.94
C GLU A 150 7.74 2.12 -4.67
N LYS A 151 7.82 2.33 -5.99
CA LYS A 151 9.02 1.96 -6.77
C LYS A 151 10.26 2.78 -6.40
N ILE A 152 10.10 4.05 -6.05
CA ILE A 152 11.21 4.88 -5.57
C ILE A 152 11.68 4.40 -4.18
N GLU A 153 10.76 4.05 -3.30
CA GLU A 153 11.08 3.47 -1.98
C GLU A 153 11.79 2.12 -2.13
N GLU A 154 11.27 1.24 -2.98
CA GLU A 154 11.88 -0.06 -3.29
C GLU A 154 13.32 0.09 -3.80
N LYS A 155 13.57 1.03 -4.70
CA LYS A 155 14.92 1.29 -5.24
C LYS A 155 15.88 1.90 -4.22
N ALA A 156 15.38 2.56 -3.19
CA ALA A 156 16.19 3.16 -2.12
C ALA A 156 16.51 2.17 -0.99
N PHE A 157 15.82 1.01 -0.95
CA PHE A 157 16.04 -0.11 -0.07
C PHE A 157 17.30 -0.89 -0.44
#